data_cede0e9b1d468141ec4cee9f7bc5b974
#
_entry.id   cede0e9b1d468141ec4cee9f7bc5b974
#
_cell.length_a   1.000
_cell.length_b   1.000
_cell.length_c   1.000
_cell.angle_alpha   90.00
_cell.angle_beta   90.00
_cell.angle_gamma   90.00
#
_symmetry.space_group_name_H-M   'P 1'
#
loop_
_entity.id
_entity.type
_entity.pdbx_description
1 polymer ?
#
loop_
_entity_poly.entity_id
_entity_poly.type
_entity_poly.pdbx_seq_one_letter_code
_entity_poly.pdbx_strand_id
1 'polypeptide(L)'
;MKVYNRQKEGKVDVVVDIFLPDTRMFQVDGTPVACHVLQETEFLDGQLIEISRNPLAQADDGTLYYFSEAVDTYQGGGGDHEGSWLVGDTEPTDPPSTANAPAHTGDIPASPALGDVFKQEDLAPIVDETDTVEDVGLTVHVPAGSFPNCIQVLETTTLGDKPETKWYARGVGPIKSKTPGEKSELIASTFAAAAVTQRAADIV
;
A
#
# COMPACT_ATOMS: atom_id res chain seq x y z
N MET A 1 4.35 -12.88 -1.25
CA MET A 1 2.90 -13.04 -1.09
C MET A 1 2.54 -12.77 0.36
N LYS A 2 1.51 -12.01 0.57
CA LYS A 2 0.86 -11.80 1.87
C LYS A 2 -0.60 -12.17 1.75
N VAL A 3 -1.21 -12.65 2.82
CA VAL A 3 -2.64 -12.95 2.88
C VAL A 3 -3.20 -12.33 4.16
N TYR A 4 -4.28 -11.60 4.03
CA TYR A 4 -4.97 -10.97 5.14
C TYR A 4 -6.38 -11.52 5.31
N ASN A 5 -6.84 -11.49 6.55
CA ASN A 5 -8.24 -11.66 6.89
C ASN A 5 -8.77 -10.27 7.30
N ARG A 6 -9.73 -9.77 6.53
CA ARG A 6 -10.42 -8.51 6.81
C ARG A 6 -11.82 -8.83 7.32
N GLN A 7 -12.20 -8.22 8.42
CA GLN A 7 -13.54 -8.32 9.00
C GLN A 7 -14.26 -7.01 8.82
N LYS A 8 -15.38 -7.05 8.10
CA LYS A 8 -16.22 -5.91 7.79
C LYS A 8 -17.69 -6.29 7.99
N GLU A 9 -18.39 -5.62 8.91
CA GLU A 9 -19.84 -5.81 9.13
C GLU A 9 -20.26 -7.28 9.33
N GLY A 10 -19.40 -8.07 9.98
CA GLY A 10 -19.67 -9.49 10.25
C GLY A 10 -19.39 -10.44 9.09
N LYS A 11 -18.91 -9.92 7.96
CA LYS A 11 -18.42 -10.72 6.83
C LYS A 11 -16.92 -10.94 6.93
N VAL A 12 -16.46 -12.03 6.33
CA VAL A 12 -15.03 -12.33 6.21
C VAL A 12 -14.60 -12.04 4.79
N ASP A 13 -13.62 -11.18 4.70
CA ASP A 13 -12.97 -10.76 3.47
C ASP A 13 -11.54 -11.29 3.47
N VAL A 14 -11.07 -11.80 2.34
CA VAL A 14 -9.70 -12.26 2.18
C VAL A 14 -9.00 -11.39 1.16
N VAL A 15 -7.88 -10.80 1.56
CA VAL A 15 -7.02 -10.00 0.67
C VAL A 15 -5.72 -10.74 0.44
N VAL A 16 -5.30 -10.81 -0.82
CA VAL A 16 -4.07 -11.47 -1.25
C VAL A 16 -3.19 -10.51 -2.01
N ASP A 17 -2.02 -10.22 -1.45
CA ASP A 17 -0.99 -9.38 -2.09
C ASP A 17 0.11 -10.26 -2.71
N ILE A 18 0.44 -9.99 -3.95
CA ILE A 18 1.59 -10.59 -4.64
C ILE A 18 2.36 -9.54 -5.44
N PHE A 19 3.69 -9.61 -5.42
CA PHE A 19 4.47 -8.92 -6.43
C PHE A 19 4.45 -9.73 -7.72
N LEU A 20 4.05 -9.09 -8.82
CA LEU A 20 4.08 -9.71 -10.14
C LEU A 20 5.53 -9.87 -10.62
N PRO A 21 5.81 -10.86 -11.49
CA PRO A 21 7.17 -11.07 -12.00
C PRO A 21 7.63 -9.97 -12.96
N ASP A 22 6.68 -9.32 -13.63
CA ASP A 22 6.95 -8.26 -14.58
C ASP A 22 7.03 -6.89 -13.88
N THR A 23 7.82 -5.98 -14.43
CA THR A 23 7.90 -4.58 -14.03
C THR A 23 7.17 -3.71 -15.03
N ARG A 24 6.65 -2.57 -14.55
CA ARG A 24 6.12 -1.51 -15.41
C ARG A 24 7.12 -0.35 -15.46
N MET A 25 7.31 0.20 -16.65
CA MET A 25 8.18 1.36 -16.88
C MET A 25 7.37 2.65 -16.89
N PHE A 26 7.80 3.63 -16.11
CA PHE A 26 7.26 4.99 -16.11
C PHE A 26 8.33 5.98 -16.59
N GLN A 27 7.90 7.11 -17.14
CA GLN A 27 8.78 8.23 -17.50
C GLN A 27 8.59 9.37 -16.52
N VAL A 28 9.62 9.72 -15.77
CA VAL A 28 9.61 10.86 -14.83
C VAL A 28 10.64 11.87 -15.31
N ASP A 29 10.20 13.02 -15.77
CA ASP A 29 11.07 14.07 -16.33
C ASP A 29 12.05 13.54 -17.39
N GLY A 30 11.59 12.62 -18.24
CA GLY A 30 12.40 11.98 -19.28
C GLY A 30 13.33 10.88 -18.77
N THR A 31 13.29 10.55 -17.49
CA THR A 31 14.05 9.44 -16.90
C THR A 31 13.18 8.20 -16.77
N PRO A 32 13.58 7.04 -17.32
CA PRO A 32 12.81 5.80 -17.15
C PRO A 32 12.97 5.26 -15.73
N VAL A 33 11.84 4.94 -15.08
CA VAL A 33 11.76 4.32 -13.76
C VAL A 33 11.08 2.97 -13.87
N ALA A 34 11.77 1.91 -13.46
CA ALA A 34 11.19 0.57 -13.40
C ALA A 34 10.48 0.35 -12.06
N CYS A 35 9.17 0.12 -12.11
CA CYS A 35 8.36 -0.14 -10.93
C CYS A 35 8.01 -1.62 -10.81
N HIS A 36 8.12 -2.17 -9.61
CA HIS A 36 7.56 -3.46 -9.27
C HIS A 36 6.05 -3.33 -9.05
N VAL A 37 5.28 -4.26 -9.59
CA VAL A 37 3.82 -4.22 -9.49
C VAL A 37 3.37 -5.10 -8.34
N LEU A 38 2.82 -4.48 -7.30
CA LEU A 38 2.06 -5.17 -6.26
C LEU A 38 0.63 -5.34 -6.74
N GLN A 39 0.18 -6.58 -6.90
CA GLN A 39 -1.23 -6.88 -7.13
C GLN A 39 -1.89 -7.24 -5.81
N GLU A 40 -2.94 -6.54 -5.48
CA GLU A 40 -3.88 -6.87 -4.43
C GLU A 40 -5.12 -7.50 -5.05
N THR A 41 -5.63 -8.56 -4.44
CA THR A 41 -6.83 -9.28 -4.90
C THR A 41 -7.74 -9.51 -3.72
N GLU A 42 -8.96 -9.00 -3.80
CA GLU A 42 -9.95 -9.07 -2.74
C GLU A 42 -11.07 -10.07 -3.03
N PHE A 43 -11.40 -10.87 -2.01
CA PHE A 43 -12.49 -11.85 -2.05
C PHE A 43 -13.43 -11.65 -0.88
N LEU A 44 -14.71 -11.42 -1.14
CA LEU A 44 -15.77 -11.38 -0.13
C LEU A 44 -16.61 -12.66 -0.20
N ASP A 45 -16.70 -13.41 0.91
CA ASP A 45 -17.38 -14.70 0.98
C ASP A 45 -16.94 -15.68 -0.15
N GLY A 46 -15.65 -15.62 -0.53
CA GLY A 46 -15.06 -16.43 -1.59
C GLY A 46 -15.34 -15.98 -3.03
N GLN A 47 -16.03 -14.87 -3.21
CA GLN A 47 -16.25 -14.25 -4.52
C GLN A 47 -15.23 -13.13 -4.74
N LEU A 48 -14.59 -13.10 -5.92
CA LEU A 48 -13.73 -12.02 -6.34
C LEU A 48 -14.53 -10.72 -6.42
N ILE A 49 -14.05 -9.69 -5.72
CA ILE A 49 -14.71 -8.37 -5.69
C ILE A 49 -13.85 -7.25 -6.27
N GLU A 50 -12.51 -7.38 -6.17
CA GLU A 50 -11.58 -6.37 -6.69
C GLU A 50 -10.21 -6.96 -7.01
N ILE A 51 -9.57 -6.39 -8.02
CA ILE A 51 -8.14 -6.53 -8.28
C ILE A 51 -7.58 -5.12 -8.45
N SER A 52 -6.62 -4.72 -7.62
CA SER A 52 -5.83 -3.52 -7.84
C SER A 52 -4.37 -3.87 -8.18
N ARG A 53 -3.73 -3.03 -8.99
CA ARG A 53 -2.32 -3.17 -9.38
C ARG A 53 -1.61 -1.87 -9.08
N ASN A 54 -0.60 -1.98 -8.25
CA ASN A 54 0.07 -0.89 -7.57
C ASN A 54 1.56 -0.87 -7.93
N PRO A 55 1.98 -0.19 -9.00
CA PRO A 55 3.38 -0.02 -9.36
C PRO A 55 4.13 0.86 -8.34
N LEU A 56 5.19 0.31 -7.76
CA LEU A 56 6.01 0.94 -6.73
C LEU A 56 7.48 0.92 -7.13
N ALA A 57 8.20 2.00 -6.85
CA ALA A 57 9.66 2.07 -6.99
C ALA A 57 10.31 2.47 -5.67
N GLN A 58 11.47 1.90 -5.38
CA GLN A 58 12.25 2.25 -4.20
C GLN A 58 13.51 3.00 -4.61
N ALA A 59 13.73 4.19 -4.02
CA ALA A 59 14.96 4.95 -4.19
C ALA A 59 16.14 4.34 -3.40
N ASP A 60 17.36 4.80 -3.70
CA ASP A 60 18.59 4.33 -3.05
C ASP A 60 18.61 4.59 -1.55
N ASP A 61 17.95 5.64 -1.07
CA ASP A 61 17.81 5.95 0.36
C ASP A 61 16.78 5.06 1.06
N GLY A 62 16.00 4.28 0.29
CA GLY A 62 14.96 3.39 0.77
C GLY A 62 13.56 3.98 0.77
N THR A 63 13.38 5.24 0.37
CA THR A 63 12.04 5.85 0.18
C THR A 63 11.29 5.10 -0.91
N LEU A 64 10.03 4.78 -0.64
CA LEU A 64 9.16 4.08 -1.58
C LEU A 64 8.22 5.08 -2.25
N TYR A 65 8.18 5.08 -3.57
CA TYR A 65 7.33 5.94 -4.38
C TYR A 65 6.20 5.14 -5.03
N TYR A 66 5.00 5.72 -5.03
CA TYR A 66 3.80 5.14 -5.60
C TYR A 66 3.50 5.80 -6.95
N PHE A 67 3.38 5.00 -8.01
CA PHE A 67 3.30 5.50 -9.39
C PHE A 67 1.94 5.32 -10.04
N SER A 68 1.12 4.43 -9.54
CA SER A 68 -0.17 4.10 -10.16
C SER A 68 -0.99 3.22 -9.25
N GLU A 69 -2.29 3.34 -9.38
CA GLU A 69 -3.24 2.33 -8.97
C GLU A 69 -4.19 2.03 -10.14
N ALA A 70 -4.25 0.77 -10.56
CA ALA A 70 -5.16 0.31 -11.60
C ALA A 70 -6.20 -0.62 -10.96
N VAL A 71 -7.44 -0.14 -10.85
CA VAL A 71 -8.53 -0.81 -10.14
C VAL A 71 -9.47 -1.49 -11.13
N ASP A 72 -9.79 -2.76 -10.86
CA ASP A 72 -10.85 -3.52 -11.53
C ASP A 72 -11.81 -4.05 -10.47
N THR A 73 -13.04 -3.49 -10.36
CA THR A 73 -14.07 -4.01 -9.46
C THR A 73 -14.99 -4.98 -10.15
N TYR A 74 -15.43 -6.02 -9.43
CA TYR A 74 -16.28 -7.10 -9.92
C TYR A 74 -17.64 -7.15 -9.20
N GLN A 75 -17.90 -6.21 -8.31
CA GLN A 75 -19.21 -6.09 -7.65
C GLN A 75 -20.27 -5.55 -8.62
N GLY A 76 -21.50 -6.08 -8.55
CA GLY A 76 -22.63 -5.56 -9.32
C GLY A 76 -22.62 -5.87 -10.82
N GLY A 77 -21.73 -6.75 -11.30
CA GLY A 77 -21.67 -7.13 -12.73
C GLY A 77 -20.33 -6.83 -13.40
N GLY A 78 -19.38 -6.27 -12.66
CA GLY A 78 -18.02 -6.02 -13.11
C GLY A 78 -17.83 -4.80 -14.01
N GLY A 79 -16.59 -4.36 -14.13
CA GLY A 79 -16.18 -3.34 -15.09
C GLY A 79 -16.21 -1.90 -14.60
N ASP A 80 -16.21 -1.67 -13.30
CA ASP A 80 -15.93 -0.37 -12.74
C ASP A 80 -14.43 -0.24 -12.47
N HIS A 81 -13.88 0.95 -12.76
CA HIS A 81 -12.46 1.28 -12.63
C HIS A 81 -12.28 2.61 -11.89
N GLU A 82 -13.31 3.01 -11.13
CA GLU A 82 -13.26 4.25 -10.34
C GLU A 82 -12.07 4.23 -9.38
N GLY A 83 -11.41 5.37 -9.23
CA GLY A 83 -10.19 5.49 -8.42
C GLY A 83 -8.89 5.19 -9.17
N SER A 84 -8.94 4.62 -10.38
CA SER A 84 -7.72 4.34 -11.14
C SER A 84 -6.98 5.62 -11.53
N TRP A 85 -5.67 5.65 -11.29
CA TRP A 85 -4.78 6.76 -11.65
C TRP A 85 -3.37 6.26 -11.98
N LEU A 86 -2.58 7.08 -12.68
CA LEU A 86 -1.16 6.80 -12.96
C LEU A 86 -0.36 8.08 -13.20
N VAL A 87 0.96 7.98 -13.04
CA VAL A 87 1.92 9.02 -13.42
C VAL A 87 2.15 8.95 -14.93
N GLY A 88 2.00 10.10 -15.61
CA GLY A 88 2.26 10.23 -17.04
C GLY A 88 1.12 9.75 -17.93
N ASP A 89 1.44 9.15 -19.07
CA ASP A 89 0.48 8.78 -20.10
C ASP A 89 -0.03 7.34 -19.91
N THR A 90 -1.31 7.13 -20.23
CA THR A 90 -1.95 5.81 -20.22
C THR A 90 -1.43 4.93 -21.36
N GLU A 91 -1.37 3.62 -21.08
CA GLU A 91 -1.15 2.57 -22.06
C GLU A 91 -2.47 1.86 -22.43
N PRO A 92 -2.53 1.13 -23.55
CA PRO A 92 -3.75 0.44 -23.96
C PRO A 92 -4.28 -0.62 -22.98
N THR A 93 -3.43 -1.03 -22.04
CA THR A 93 -3.75 -2.02 -21.00
C THR A 93 -4.25 -1.39 -19.69
N ASP A 94 -4.21 -0.06 -19.59
CA ASP A 94 -4.72 0.63 -18.41
C ASP A 94 -6.25 0.65 -18.42
N PRO A 95 -6.87 0.69 -17.23
CA PRO A 95 -8.31 0.80 -17.12
C PRO A 95 -8.87 2.03 -17.83
N PRO A 96 -10.06 1.94 -18.42
CA PRO A 96 -10.75 3.12 -18.93
C PRO A 96 -10.92 4.20 -17.85
N SER A 97 -10.82 5.45 -18.23
CA SER A 97 -10.99 6.61 -17.32
C SER A 97 -9.92 6.76 -16.24
N THR A 98 -8.76 6.10 -16.39
CA THR A 98 -7.61 6.30 -15.51
C THR A 98 -7.20 7.77 -15.50
N ALA A 99 -7.08 8.35 -14.30
CA ALA A 99 -6.64 9.72 -14.13
C ALA A 99 -5.11 9.84 -14.28
N ASN A 100 -4.64 10.94 -14.88
CA ASN A 100 -3.22 11.19 -15.07
C ASN A 100 -2.68 12.14 -14.00
N ALA A 101 -1.62 11.73 -13.30
CA ALA A 101 -0.86 12.57 -12.38
C ALA A 101 0.39 13.14 -13.08
N PRO A 102 0.78 14.40 -12.79
CA PRO A 102 1.94 15.04 -13.44
C PRO A 102 3.29 14.50 -12.98
N ALA A 103 3.35 13.90 -11.79
CA ALA A 103 4.53 13.31 -11.16
C ALA A 103 4.11 12.19 -10.22
N HIS A 104 5.06 11.51 -9.57
CA HIS A 104 4.72 10.58 -8.49
C HIS A 104 3.82 11.31 -7.47
N THR A 105 2.77 10.64 -7.04
CA THR A 105 1.74 11.30 -6.23
C THR A 105 1.99 11.18 -4.74
N GLY A 106 2.93 10.36 -4.31
CA GLY A 106 3.23 10.20 -2.90
C GLY A 106 4.49 9.41 -2.64
N ASP A 107 4.96 9.48 -1.40
CA ASP A 107 6.13 8.76 -0.93
C ASP A 107 5.93 8.22 0.48
N ILE A 108 6.53 7.06 0.73
CA ILE A 108 6.64 6.46 2.06
C ILE A 108 8.10 6.56 2.49
N PRO A 109 8.43 7.35 3.53
CA PRO A 109 9.80 7.55 3.96
C PRO A 109 10.50 6.25 4.36
N ALA A 110 11.78 6.12 4.04
CA ALA A 110 12.59 4.94 4.36
C ALA A 110 12.70 4.65 5.87
N SER A 111 12.65 5.68 6.69
CA SER A 111 12.81 5.61 8.14
C SER A 111 11.91 6.63 8.83
N PRO A 112 10.58 6.42 8.80
CA PRO A 112 9.64 7.36 9.40
C PRO A 112 9.86 7.45 10.91
N ALA A 113 9.80 8.67 11.44
CA ALA A 113 9.94 8.98 12.86
C ALA A 113 8.59 9.40 13.46
N LEU A 114 8.48 9.32 14.77
CA LEU A 114 7.27 9.76 15.49
C LEU A 114 6.95 11.23 15.16
N GLY A 115 5.73 11.48 14.70
CA GLY A 115 5.23 12.79 14.33
C GLY A 115 5.50 13.19 12.87
N ASP A 116 6.19 12.37 12.09
CA ASP A 116 6.34 12.60 10.65
C ASP A 116 4.97 12.55 9.97
N VAL A 117 4.81 13.43 8.98
CA VAL A 117 3.62 13.50 8.13
C VAL A 117 4.07 13.39 6.68
N PHE A 118 3.44 12.51 5.93
CA PHE A 118 3.71 12.32 4.51
C PHE A 118 2.42 11.98 3.76
N LYS A 119 2.45 12.05 2.44
CA LYS A 119 1.34 11.64 1.59
C LYS A 119 1.73 10.39 0.84
N GLN A 120 0.97 9.35 1.02
CA GLN A 120 1.10 8.11 0.25
C GLN A 120 0.47 8.29 -1.14
N GLU A 121 -0.60 9.06 -1.20
CA GLU A 121 -1.30 9.45 -2.43
C GLU A 121 -1.69 10.93 -2.38
N ASP A 122 -1.43 11.67 -3.46
CA ASP A 122 -1.70 13.12 -3.56
C ASP A 122 -2.20 13.51 -4.95
N LEU A 123 -3.41 13.08 -5.28
CA LEU A 123 -4.08 13.39 -6.56
C LEU A 123 -5.56 13.69 -6.34
N ALA A 124 -5.85 14.73 -5.53
CA ALA A 124 -7.23 15.15 -5.32
C ALA A 124 -7.88 15.63 -6.64
N PRO A 125 -9.15 15.34 -6.92
CA PRO A 125 -10.13 14.66 -6.06
C PRO A 125 -10.22 13.13 -6.30
N ILE A 126 -9.22 12.51 -6.89
CA ILE A 126 -9.24 11.06 -7.20
C ILE A 126 -8.81 10.28 -5.96
N VAL A 127 -7.61 10.57 -5.45
CA VAL A 127 -7.06 10.03 -4.22
C VAL A 127 -6.37 11.16 -3.44
N ASP A 128 -6.42 11.12 -2.12
CA ASP A 128 -5.78 12.10 -1.25
C ASP A 128 -5.61 11.48 0.15
N GLU A 129 -4.45 10.89 0.39
CA GLU A 129 -4.14 10.24 1.65
C GLU A 129 -2.98 10.92 2.35
N THR A 130 -3.21 11.31 3.59
CA THR A 130 -2.20 11.90 4.47
C THR A 130 -1.97 10.98 5.66
N ASP A 131 -0.74 10.54 5.78
CA ASP A 131 -0.25 9.66 6.83
C ASP A 131 0.46 10.44 7.92
N THR A 132 0.14 10.14 9.19
CA THR A 132 0.84 10.66 10.36
C THR A 132 1.38 9.51 11.19
N VAL A 133 2.68 9.50 11.47
CA VAL A 133 3.30 8.49 12.35
C VAL A 133 2.95 8.78 13.79
N GLU A 134 2.09 7.95 14.38
CA GLU A 134 1.59 8.12 15.75
C GLU A 134 2.41 7.38 16.81
N ASP A 135 3.08 6.27 16.41
CA ASP A 135 3.91 5.50 17.33
C ASP A 135 4.99 4.71 16.58
N VAL A 136 6.09 4.40 17.26
CA VAL A 136 7.25 3.69 16.71
C VAL A 136 7.80 2.67 17.70
N GLY A 137 8.56 1.68 17.21
CA GLY A 137 9.19 0.66 18.05
C GLY A 137 8.23 -0.34 18.67
N LEU A 138 7.03 -0.44 18.15
CA LEU A 138 5.97 -1.33 18.64
C LEU A 138 6.28 -2.80 18.36
N THR A 139 5.79 -3.67 19.23
CA THR A 139 5.64 -5.10 18.89
C THR A 139 4.17 -5.39 18.60
N VAL A 140 3.88 -5.74 17.34
CA VAL A 140 2.52 -6.02 16.90
C VAL A 140 2.32 -7.52 16.72
N HIS A 141 1.23 -8.04 17.28
CA HIS A 141 0.81 -9.42 17.18
C HIS A 141 -0.36 -9.54 16.21
N VAL A 142 -0.21 -10.42 15.21
CA VAL A 142 -1.25 -10.80 14.24
C VAL A 142 -1.22 -12.31 14.07
N PRO A 143 -2.21 -12.96 13.42
CA PRO A 143 -2.21 -14.41 13.23
C PRO A 143 -0.95 -14.95 12.54
N ALA A 144 -0.33 -14.18 11.63
CA ALA A 144 0.93 -14.56 10.98
C ALA A 144 2.14 -14.60 11.91
N GLY A 145 2.07 -13.99 13.10
CA GLY A 145 3.17 -13.98 14.07
C GLY A 145 3.30 -12.69 14.86
N SER A 146 4.50 -12.49 15.44
CA SER A 146 4.87 -11.31 16.21
C SER A 146 5.93 -10.52 15.48
N PHE A 147 5.69 -9.23 15.26
CA PHE A 147 6.55 -8.33 14.49
C PHE A 147 7.06 -7.21 15.40
N PRO A 148 8.35 -7.19 15.70
CA PRO A 148 8.96 -6.12 16.51
C PRO A 148 9.28 -4.90 15.64
N ASN A 149 9.49 -3.76 16.31
CA ASN A 149 9.89 -2.48 15.70
C ASN A 149 8.95 -2.00 14.60
N CYS A 150 7.66 -2.24 14.79
CA CYS A 150 6.62 -1.70 13.92
C CYS A 150 6.40 -0.21 14.19
N ILE A 151 5.87 0.47 13.18
CA ILE A 151 5.31 1.81 13.30
C ILE A 151 3.78 1.73 13.23
N GLN A 152 3.11 2.69 13.89
CA GLN A 152 1.68 2.94 13.75
C GLN A 152 1.50 4.25 13.01
N VAL A 153 0.64 4.23 12.01
CA VAL A 153 0.33 5.37 11.16
C VAL A 153 -1.16 5.61 11.16
N LEU A 154 -1.57 6.86 11.34
CA LEU A 154 -2.93 7.32 11.12
C LEU A 154 -3.04 7.89 9.71
N GLU A 155 -3.83 7.25 8.88
CA GLU A 155 -4.19 7.71 7.54
C GLU A 155 -5.50 8.49 7.59
N THR A 156 -5.51 9.62 6.90
CA THR A 156 -6.67 10.50 6.77
C THR A 156 -6.80 10.98 5.33
N THR A 157 -8.04 11.24 4.89
CA THR A 157 -8.32 11.78 3.57
C THR A 157 -9.28 12.97 3.66
N THR A 158 -9.19 13.89 2.70
CA THR A 158 -10.16 14.98 2.53
C THR A 158 -11.39 14.55 1.71
N LEU A 159 -11.39 13.35 1.14
CA LEU A 159 -12.44 12.84 0.25
C LEU A 159 -13.63 12.23 0.96
N GLY A 160 -13.60 12.17 2.30
CA GLY A 160 -14.76 11.82 3.14
C GLY A 160 -14.74 10.40 3.70
N ASP A 161 -13.70 9.62 3.44
CA ASP A 161 -13.51 8.32 4.03
C ASP A 161 -13.15 8.42 5.51
N LYS A 162 -13.37 7.32 6.25
CA LYS A 162 -13.05 7.27 7.66
C LYS A 162 -11.55 7.12 7.85
N PRO A 163 -10.99 7.77 8.89
CA PRO A 163 -9.59 7.55 9.24
C PRO A 163 -9.27 6.07 9.45
N GLU A 164 -8.12 5.64 8.95
CA GLU A 164 -7.60 4.30 9.13
C GLU A 164 -6.30 4.32 9.94
N THR A 165 -6.17 3.40 10.89
CA THR A 165 -4.89 3.16 11.57
C THR A 165 -4.24 1.94 10.95
N LYS A 166 -3.02 2.11 10.43
CA LYS A 166 -2.21 1.05 9.84
C LYS A 166 -0.97 0.75 10.68
N TRP A 167 -0.54 -0.50 10.73
CA TRP A 167 0.70 -0.93 11.37
C TRP A 167 1.61 -1.57 10.34
N TYR A 168 2.82 -1.05 10.25
CA TYR A 168 3.83 -1.50 9.29
C TYR A 168 4.98 -2.20 9.98
N ALA A 169 5.41 -3.34 9.44
CA ALA A 169 6.61 -4.05 9.84
C ALA A 169 7.69 -3.90 8.77
N ARG A 170 8.91 -3.56 9.19
CA ARG A 170 10.04 -3.36 8.27
C ARG A 170 10.32 -4.62 7.45
N GLY A 171 10.40 -4.46 6.12
CA GLY A 171 10.64 -5.55 5.16
C GLY A 171 9.42 -6.41 4.85
N VAL A 172 8.27 -6.12 5.46
CA VAL A 172 6.99 -6.80 5.20
C VAL A 172 5.95 -5.83 4.63
N GLY A 173 5.95 -4.58 5.09
CA GLY A 173 4.93 -3.57 4.80
C GLY A 173 3.79 -3.63 5.81
N PRO A 174 2.54 -3.29 5.41
CA PRO A 174 1.39 -3.33 6.30
C PRO A 174 1.14 -4.75 6.80
N ILE A 175 0.86 -4.90 8.10
CA ILE A 175 0.54 -6.18 8.75
C ILE A 175 -0.80 -6.16 9.45
N LYS A 176 -1.35 -4.98 9.69
CA LYS A 176 -2.64 -4.77 10.32
C LYS A 176 -3.18 -3.41 9.95
N SER A 177 -4.50 -3.33 9.78
CA SER A 177 -5.20 -2.05 9.68
C SER A 177 -6.53 -2.07 10.45
N LYS A 178 -7.05 -0.89 10.76
CA LYS A 178 -8.31 -0.72 11.49
C LYS A 178 -8.97 0.60 11.14
N THR A 179 -10.23 0.52 10.72
CA THR A 179 -11.18 1.64 10.66
C THR A 179 -12.34 1.40 11.63
N PRO A 180 -13.23 2.39 11.89
CA PRO A 180 -14.47 2.15 12.62
C PRO A 180 -15.38 1.14 11.90
N GLY A 181 -15.44 -0.09 12.43
CA GLY A 181 -16.27 -1.20 11.90
C GLY A 181 -15.52 -2.20 11.00
N GLU A 182 -14.25 -1.96 10.73
CA GLU A 182 -13.42 -2.86 9.90
C GLU A 182 -12.05 -3.09 10.53
N LYS A 183 -11.51 -4.28 10.36
CA LYS A 183 -10.17 -4.67 10.81
C LYS A 183 -9.59 -5.66 9.83
N SER A 184 -8.35 -5.43 9.41
CA SER A 184 -7.55 -6.34 8.60
C SER A 184 -6.32 -6.80 9.36
N GLU A 185 -5.99 -8.09 9.31
CA GLU A 185 -4.80 -8.67 9.96
C GLU A 185 -4.11 -9.67 9.03
N LEU A 186 -2.79 -9.57 8.98
CA LEU A 186 -1.95 -10.52 8.24
C LEU A 186 -2.07 -11.91 8.85
N ILE A 187 -2.47 -12.91 8.05
CA ILE A 187 -2.61 -14.31 8.46
C ILE A 187 -1.51 -15.20 7.91
N ALA A 188 -0.88 -14.80 6.80
CA ALA A 188 0.28 -15.50 6.22
C ALA A 188 1.17 -14.53 5.43
N SER A 189 2.48 -14.77 5.44
CA SER A 189 3.46 -14.03 4.64
C SER A 189 4.62 -14.91 4.22
N THR A 190 5.09 -14.73 2.98
CA THR A 190 6.38 -15.27 2.53
C THR A 190 7.54 -14.31 2.81
N PHE A 191 7.24 -13.09 3.25
CA PHE A 191 8.25 -12.12 3.72
C PHE A 191 8.49 -12.32 5.21
N ALA A 192 9.75 -12.35 5.62
CA ALA A 192 10.12 -12.31 7.03
C ALA A 192 10.35 -10.86 7.46
N ALA A 193 9.97 -10.53 8.70
CA ALA A 193 10.39 -9.28 9.28
C ALA A 193 11.93 -9.17 9.19
N ALA A 194 12.43 -8.04 8.68
CA ALA A 194 13.86 -7.82 8.59
C ALA A 194 14.47 -7.93 10.00
N ALA A 195 15.39 -8.88 10.18
CA ALA A 195 16.18 -8.91 11.39
C ALA A 195 16.89 -7.55 11.52
N VAL A 196 16.73 -6.88 12.65
CA VAL A 196 17.51 -5.69 12.98
C VAL A 196 18.95 -6.15 13.16
N THR A 197 19.70 -6.24 12.09
CA THR A 197 21.17 -6.20 12.17
C THR A 197 21.47 -4.75 12.54
N GLN A 198 21.66 -4.49 13.84
CA GLN A 198 22.43 -3.34 14.26
C GLN A 198 23.77 -3.45 13.52
N ARG A 199 23.93 -2.70 12.44
CA ARG A 199 25.27 -2.35 11.99
C ARG A 199 25.83 -1.52 13.13
N ALA A 200 26.77 -2.11 13.84
CA ALA A 200 27.63 -1.33 14.71
C ALA A 200 28.11 -0.14 13.86
N ALA A 201 27.88 1.06 14.35
CA ALA A 201 28.45 2.25 13.75
C ALA A 201 29.94 1.99 13.65
N ASP A 202 30.48 1.93 12.45
CA ASP A 202 31.91 2.02 12.23
C ASP A 202 32.30 3.42 12.68
N ILE A 203 32.78 3.48 13.92
CA ILE A 203 33.48 4.61 14.45
C ILE A 203 34.89 4.56 13.82
N VAL A 204 35.17 5.44 12.88
CA VAL A 204 36.49 6.07 12.72
C VAL A 204 36.30 7.51 12.33
#